data_fc92b5ae5e822f1433c0f2b79a16e142
#
_entry.id   fc92b5ae5e822f1433c0f2b79a16e142
#
_cell.length_a   1.000
_cell.length_b   1.000
_cell.length_c   1.000
_cell.angle_alpha   90.00
_cell.angle_beta   90.00
_cell.angle_gamma   90.00
#
_symmetry.space_group_name_H-M   'P 1'
#
loop_
_entity.id
_entity.type
_entity.pdbx_description
1 polymer ?
#
loop_
_entity_poly.entity_id
_entity_poly.type
_entity_poly.pdbx_seq_one_letter_code
_entity_poly.pdbx_strand_id
1 'polypeptide(L)'
;MARLKDYYFSDVRDAMVKKFGYKNVMEIPKIEKIVVNMGVGEAKENAKVLENAVKDMEMITGQKAVITKAKKSVANFKIREGVAIGCKTTLRGEKMYEFMDRLINLSLPRVRDFRGVNPNAFDGRGNYSLGIKEQLIFPEIEYDKIDKVRGMDICFVTTAKTDEEARELLRLFNMPFAKN
;
A
#
# COMPACT_ATOMS: atom_id res chain seq x y z
N MET A 1 -3.02 -0.93 -21.04
CA MET A 1 -3.69 -0.16 -19.97
C MET A 1 -3.94 -1.05 -18.77
N ALA A 2 -3.93 -0.47 -17.55
CA ALA A 2 -4.23 -1.21 -16.33
C ALA A 2 -5.72 -1.56 -16.26
N ARG A 3 -6.03 -2.83 -16.02
CA ARG A 3 -7.41 -3.35 -15.96
C ARG A 3 -8.27 -2.58 -14.95
N LEU A 4 -7.76 -2.31 -13.75
CA LEU A 4 -8.53 -1.60 -12.72
C LEU A 4 -8.74 -0.12 -13.04
N LYS A 5 -7.88 0.48 -13.83
CA LYS A 5 -8.09 1.85 -14.31
C LYS A 5 -9.30 1.93 -15.22
N ASP A 6 -9.39 1.02 -16.19
CA ASP A 6 -10.53 0.94 -17.09
C ASP A 6 -11.81 0.60 -16.31
N TYR A 7 -11.72 -0.32 -15.36
CA TYR A 7 -12.84 -0.68 -14.48
C TYR A 7 -13.33 0.50 -13.64
N TYR A 8 -12.44 1.36 -13.16
CA TYR A 8 -12.83 2.57 -12.45
C TYR A 8 -13.71 3.47 -13.31
N PHE A 9 -13.32 3.71 -14.55
CA PHE A 9 -14.06 4.58 -15.46
C PHE A 9 -15.36 3.97 -15.96
N SER A 10 -15.42 2.65 -16.13
CA SER A 10 -16.61 1.97 -16.65
C SER A 10 -17.68 1.69 -15.59
N ASP A 11 -17.28 1.25 -14.41
CA ASP A 11 -18.21 0.70 -13.42
C ASP A 11 -18.17 1.42 -12.06
N VAL A 12 -16.99 1.68 -11.53
CA VAL A 12 -16.82 2.21 -10.17
C VAL A 12 -17.40 3.61 -10.02
N ARG A 13 -17.14 4.48 -10.99
CA ARG A 13 -17.66 5.86 -10.98
C ARG A 13 -19.18 5.89 -10.93
N ASP A 14 -19.84 5.12 -11.78
CA ASP A 14 -21.30 5.07 -11.85
C ASP A 14 -21.90 4.52 -10.55
N ALA A 15 -21.29 3.50 -9.99
CA ALA A 15 -21.72 2.93 -8.72
C ALA A 15 -21.59 3.92 -7.56
N MET A 16 -20.51 4.70 -7.53
CA MET A 16 -20.32 5.76 -6.52
C MET A 16 -21.36 6.88 -6.65
N VAL A 17 -21.66 7.31 -7.88
CA VAL A 17 -22.70 8.32 -8.14
C VAL A 17 -24.07 7.84 -7.68
N LYS A 18 -24.41 6.58 -7.97
CA LYS A 18 -25.68 5.99 -7.54
C LYS A 18 -25.84 5.95 -6.02
N LYS A 19 -24.74 5.67 -5.30
CA LYS A 19 -24.78 5.54 -3.84
C LYS A 19 -24.75 6.90 -3.12
N PHE A 20 -23.91 7.84 -3.55
CA PHE A 20 -23.67 9.11 -2.87
C PHE A 20 -24.28 10.34 -3.54
N GLY A 21 -24.71 10.22 -4.79
CA GLY A 21 -25.41 11.29 -5.49
C GLY A 21 -24.56 12.51 -5.85
N TYR A 22 -23.34 12.32 -6.31
CA TYR A 22 -22.45 13.41 -6.70
C TYR A 22 -23.03 14.20 -7.88
N LYS A 23 -22.97 15.52 -7.79
CA LYS A 23 -23.47 16.43 -8.84
C LYS A 23 -22.47 16.64 -9.96
N ASN A 24 -21.18 16.57 -9.66
CA ASN A 24 -20.09 16.80 -10.60
C ASN A 24 -19.21 15.55 -10.69
N VAL A 25 -18.79 15.19 -11.90
CA VAL A 25 -17.87 14.07 -12.14
C VAL A 25 -16.55 14.25 -11.39
N MET A 26 -16.11 15.49 -11.20
CA MET A 26 -14.87 15.78 -10.48
C MET A 26 -14.97 15.60 -8.96
N GLU A 27 -16.17 15.46 -8.41
CA GLU A 27 -16.39 15.19 -6.99
C GLU A 27 -16.27 13.70 -6.65
N ILE A 28 -16.34 12.83 -7.64
CA ILE A 28 -16.28 11.36 -7.44
C ILE A 28 -14.92 10.99 -6.86
N PRO A 29 -14.88 10.29 -5.72
CA PRO A 29 -13.63 9.83 -5.13
C PRO A 29 -12.83 8.93 -6.09
N LYS A 30 -11.53 9.13 -6.08
CA LYS A 30 -10.58 8.29 -6.82
C LYS A 30 -9.37 8.01 -5.97
N ILE A 31 -8.63 6.97 -6.30
CA ILE A 31 -7.35 6.69 -5.66
C ILE A 31 -6.31 7.62 -6.27
N GLU A 32 -5.69 8.43 -5.42
CA GLU A 32 -4.68 9.40 -5.82
C GLU A 32 -3.30 8.77 -5.93
N LYS A 33 -2.91 8.02 -4.90
CA LYS A 33 -1.63 7.31 -4.84
C LYS A 33 -1.68 6.15 -3.87
N ILE A 34 -0.74 5.22 -4.03
CA ILE A 34 -0.47 4.15 -3.07
C ILE A 34 0.97 4.31 -2.62
N VAL A 35 1.19 4.40 -1.32
CA VAL A 35 2.52 4.48 -0.72
C VAL A 35 2.83 3.16 -0.05
N VAL A 36 3.90 2.52 -0.47
CA VAL A 36 4.43 1.31 0.15
C VAL A 36 5.67 1.69 0.95
N ASN A 37 5.67 1.40 2.24
CA ASN A 37 6.76 1.71 3.15
C ASN A 37 7.26 0.45 3.85
N MET A 38 8.56 0.35 3.99
CA MET A 38 9.20 -0.72 4.73
C MET A 38 10.16 -0.11 5.75
N GLY A 39 9.86 -0.31 7.04
CA GLY A 39 10.74 0.11 8.12
C GLY A 39 11.82 -0.94 8.36
N VAL A 40 13.08 -0.53 8.29
CA VAL A 40 14.25 -1.41 8.48
C VAL A 40 15.13 -0.82 9.58
N GLY A 41 14.73 -1.04 10.83
CA GLY A 41 15.48 -0.54 12.00
C GLY A 41 16.89 -1.15 12.14
N GLU A 42 17.11 -2.34 11.63
CA GLU A 42 18.42 -3.00 11.64
C GLU A 42 19.44 -2.32 10.72
N ALA A 43 19.00 -1.49 9.80
CA ALA A 43 19.87 -0.76 8.88
C ALA A 43 20.85 0.19 9.59
N LYS A 44 20.54 0.60 10.80
CA LYS A 44 21.45 1.41 11.65
C LYS A 44 22.74 0.66 11.98
N GLU A 45 22.70 -0.66 12.05
CA GLU A 45 23.84 -1.51 12.39
C GLU A 45 24.46 -2.13 11.13
N ASN A 46 23.65 -2.45 10.12
CA ASN A 46 24.08 -3.10 8.89
C ASN A 46 23.37 -2.51 7.66
N ALA A 47 24.07 -1.71 6.89
CA ALA A 47 23.55 -1.08 5.68
C ALA A 47 23.12 -2.09 4.59
N LYS A 48 23.73 -3.27 4.56
CA LYS A 48 23.40 -4.31 3.58
C LYS A 48 21.96 -4.83 3.72
N VAL A 49 21.44 -4.85 4.94
CA VAL A 49 20.06 -5.23 5.24
C VAL A 49 19.08 -4.27 4.53
N LEU A 50 19.38 -2.98 4.53
CA LEU A 50 18.58 -1.97 3.84
C LEU A 50 18.64 -2.15 2.31
N GLU A 51 19.80 -2.43 1.76
CA GLU A 51 19.96 -2.68 0.32
C GLU A 51 19.09 -3.87 -0.14
N ASN A 52 19.05 -4.93 0.65
CA ASN A 52 18.21 -6.09 0.38
C ASN A 52 16.71 -5.73 0.46
N ALA A 53 16.31 -4.93 1.45
CA ALA A 53 14.93 -4.45 1.57
C ALA A 53 14.52 -3.57 0.39
N VAL A 54 15.42 -2.70 -0.08
CA VAL A 54 15.19 -1.86 -1.27
C VAL A 54 15.00 -2.72 -2.52
N LYS A 55 15.82 -3.76 -2.71
CA LYS A 55 15.67 -4.69 -3.84
C LYS A 55 14.32 -5.40 -3.81
N ASP A 56 13.91 -5.91 -2.66
CA ASP A 56 12.62 -6.57 -2.50
C ASP A 56 11.48 -5.61 -2.86
N MET A 57 11.53 -4.38 -2.36
CA MET A 57 10.51 -3.38 -2.67
C MET A 57 10.48 -3.01 -4.16
N GLU A 58 11.61 -2.89 -4.80
CA GLU A 58 11.69 -2.62 -6.24
C GLU A 58 11.11 -3.76 -7.07
N MET A 59 11.31 -5.00 -6.66
CA MET A 59 10.70 -6.17 -7.30
C MET A 59 9.18 -6.19 -7.14
N ILE A 60 8.68 -5.85 -5.96
CA ILE A 60 7.24 -5.83 -5.65
C ILE A 60 6.53 -4.72 -6.42
N THR A 61 7.09 -3.51 -6.41
CA THR A 61 6.43 -2.32 -6.97
C THR A 61 6.77 -2.06 -8.43
N GLY A 62 7.88 -2.58 -8.92
CA GLY A 62 8.38 -2.29 -10.26
C GLY A 62 8.93 -0.88 -10.43
N GLN A 63 9.18 -0.17 -9.33
CA GLN A 63 9.64 1.21 -9.31
C GLN A 63 10.78 1.36 -8.30
N LYS A 64 11.73 2.24 -8.58
CA LYS A 64 12.85 2.51 -7.68
C LYS A 64 12.35 3.06 -6.34
N ALA A 65 12.83 2.47 -5.25
CA ALA A 65 12.49 2.91 -3.90
C ALA A 65 13.37 4.07 -3.44
N VAL A 66 12.79 4.92 -2.61
CA VAL A 66 13.49 6.02 -1.94
C VAL A 66 13.90 5.58 -0.55
N ILE A 67 15.16 5.77 -0.19
CA ILE A 67 15.67 5.49 1.15
C ILE A 67 15.20 6.59 2.10
N THR A 68 14.57 6.20 3.21
CA THR A 68 14.11 7.12 4.24
C THR A 68 15.14 7.21 5.37
N LYS A 69 15.39 8.43 5.82
CA LYS A 69 16.39 8.74 6.85
C LYS A 69 15.73 9.27 8.10
N ALA A 70 16.36 9.03 9.24
CA ALA A 70 15.89 9.54 10.53
C ALA A 70 15.90 11.08 10.55
N LYS A 71 14.80 11.68 10.97
CA LYS A 71 14.66 13.14 11.07
C LYS A 71 15.23 13.71 12.36
N LYS A 72 15.29 12.89 13.40
CA LYS A 72 15.78 13.27 14.72
C LYS A 72 16.61 12.14 15.33
N SER A 73 17.57 12.52 16.15
CA SER A 73 18.32 11.56 16.97
C SER A 73 17.49 11.11 18.15
N VAL A 74 17.40 9.79 18.38
CA VAL A 74 16.69 9.19 19.51
C VAL A 74 17.62 8.19 20.19
N ALA A 75 18.06 8.50 21.39
CA ALA A 75 19.03 7.70 22.14
C ALA A 75 18.51 6.28 22.47
N ASN A 76 17.24 6.15 22.86
CA ASN A 76 16.63 4.85 23.19
C ASN A 76 16.64 3.87 22.02
N PHE A 77 16.53 4.37 20.80
CA PHE A 77 16.58 3.55 19.58
C PHE A 77 17.97 3.48 18.97
N LYS A 78 18.97 4.12 19.57
CA LYS A 78 20.34 4.20 19.07
C LYS A 78 20.40 4.73 17.62
N ILE A 79 19.59 5.74 17.32
CA ILE A 79 19.46 6.36 16.02
C ILE A 79 19.98 7.79 16.08
N ARG A 80 20.79 8.17 15.07
CA ARG A 80 21.22 9.56 14.85
C ARG A 80 20.50 10.13 13.66
N GLU A 81 20.31 11.45 13.66
CA GLU A 81 19.76 12.18 12.52
C GLU A 81 20.54 11.88 11.24
N GLY A 82 19.82 11.62 10.14
CA GLY A 82 20.41 11.32 8.85
C GLY A 82 20.74 9.85 8.60
N VAL A 83 20.59 8.96 9.59
CA VAL A 83 20.80 7.53 9.41
C VAL A 83 19.65 6.92 8.59
N ALA A 84 19.98 6.11 7.58
CA ALA A 84 18.99 5.40 6.78
C ALA A 84 18.31 4.30 7.62
N ILE A 85 16.98 4.33 7.69
CA ILE A 85 16.19 3.44 8.54
C ILE A 85 15.03 2.76 7.83
N GLY A 86 14.85 2.99 6.56
CA GLY A 86 13.78 2.38 5.79
C GLY A 86 13.80 2.77 4.33
N CYS A 87 12.79 2.31 3.62
CA CYS A 87 12.56 2.66 2.23
C CYS A 87 11.07 2.78 1.94
N LYS A 88 10.74 3.57 0.94
CA LYS A 88 9.36 3.75 0.49
C LYS A 88 9.28 3.93 -1.01
N THR A 89 8.11 3.62 -1.56
CA THR A 89 7.78 3.86 -2.96
C THR A 89 6.39 4.45 -3.05
N THR A 90 6.23 5.50 -3.84
CA THR A 90 4.94 6.12 -4.12
C THR A 90 4.51 5.75 -5.54
N LEU A 91 3.37 5.08 -5.65
CA LEU A 91 2.82 4.62 -6.93
C LEU A 91 1.64 5.49 -7.34
N ARG A 92 1.64 5.93 -8.61
CA ARG A 92 0.57 6.73 -9.22
C ARG A 92 0.25 6.22 -10.61
N GLY A 93 -0.93 6.58 -11.11
CA GLY A 93 -1.34 6.24 -12.47
C GLY A 93 -1.47 4.74 -12.72
N GLU A 94 -1.02 4.28 -13.85
CA GLU A 94 -1.15 2.87 -14.25
C GLU A 94 -0.42 1.90 -13.33
N LYS A 95 0.78 2.25 -12.89
CA LYS A 95 1.54 1.43 -11.94
C LYS A 95 0.81 1.23 -10.62
N MET A 96 0.13 2.25 -10.14
CA MET A 96 -0.72 2.19 -8.95
C MET A 96 -1.86 1.19 -9.11
N TYR A 97 -2.60 1.27 -10.22
CA TYR A 97 -3.72 0.35 -10.49
C TYR A 97 -3.25 -1.09 -10.70
N GLU A 98 -2.14 -1.30 -11.39
CA GLU A 98 -1.54 -2.62 -11.56
C GLU A 98 -1.08 -3.23 -10.22
N PHE A 99 -0.46 -2.44 -9.38
CA PHE A 99 -0.05 -2.87 -8.04
C PHE A 99 -1.27 -3.24 -7.19
N MET A 100 -2.31 -2.39 -7.20
CA MET A 100 -3.54 -2.64 -6.47
C MET A 100 -4.23 -3.92 -6.94
N ASP A 101 -4.29 -4.16 -8.24
CA ASP A 101 -4.87 -5.38 -8.83
C ASP A 101 -4.11 -6.62 -8.33
N ARG A 102 -2.79 -6.63 -8.42
CA ARG A 102 -1.96 -7.74 -7.93
C ARG A 102 -2.11 -7.95 -6.43
N LEU A 103 -2.13 -6.87 -5.65
CA LEU A 103 -2.30 -6.95 -4.20
C LEU A 103 -3.62 -7.61 -3.83
N ILE A 104 -4.73 -7.12 -4.37
CA ILE A 104 -6.08 -7.59 -4.03
C ILE A 104 -6.33 -9.01 -4.53
N ASN A 105 -5.95 -9.31 -5.75
CA ASN A 105 -6.34 -10.56 -6.42
C ASN A 105 -5.32 -11.70 -6.28
N LEU A 106 -4.05 -11.40 -6.13
CA LEU A 106 -2.97 -12.40 -6.06
C LEU A 106 -2.31 -12.49 -4.68
N SER A 107 -1.98 -11.35 -4.08
CA SER A 107 -1.15 -11.35 -2.87
C SER A 107 -1.96 -11.53 -1.58
N LEU A 108 -3.04 -10.81 -1.38
CA LEU A 108 -3.86 -10.93 -0.18
C LEU A 108 -4.43 -12.34 0.04
N PRO A 109 -4.91 -13.06 -0.99
CA PRO A 109 -5.34 -14.45 -0.81
C PRO A 109 -4.23 -15.42 -0.35
N ARG A 110 -2.96 -15.05 -0.53
CA ARG A 110 -1.80 -15.86 -0.10
C ARG A 110 -1.37 -15.60 1.34
N VAL A 111 -1.97 -14.64 2.02
CA VAL A 111 -1.70 -14.37 3.43
C VAL A 111 -2.16 -15.57 4.27
N ARG A 112 -1.29 -16.02 5.18
CA ARG A 112 -1.62 -17.13 6.09
C ARG A 112 -2.79 -16.77 6.99
N ASP A 113 -3.78 -17.66 7.09
CA ASP A 113 -5.01 -17.48 7.89
C ASP A 113 -5.77 -16.18 7.53
N PHE A 114 -5.81 -15.85 6.24
CA PHE A 114 -6.46 -14.64 5.78
C PHE A 114 -7.97 -14.69 5.97
N ARG A 115 -8.50 -13.75 6.78
CA ARG A 115 -9.93 -13.60 7.06
C ARG A 115 -10.53 -12.28 6.57
N GLY A 116 -9.75 -11.52 5.83
CA GLY A 116 -10.08 -10.18 5.36
C GLY A 116 -9.19 -9.11 5.99
N VAL A 117 -9.20 -7.93 5.39
CA VAL A 117 -8.46 -6.78 5.89
C VAL A 117 -9.35 -5.96 6.84
N ASN A 118 -8.74 -5.22 7.75
CA ASN A 118 -9.46 -4.41 8.73
C ASN A 118 -10.35 -3.36 8.03
N PRO A 119 -11.69 -3.39 8.21
CA PRO A 119 -12.58 -2.42 7.58
C PRO A 119 -12.56 -1.03 8.22
N ASN A 120 -11.89 -0.87 9.37
CA ASN A 120 -11.86 0.36 10.16
C ASN A 120 -10.49 1.06 10.18
N ALA A 121 -9.55 0.64 9.34
CA ALA A 121 -8.20 1.20 9.29
C ALA A 121 -8.11 2.50 8.46
N PHE A 122 -9.06 3.41 8.63
CA PHE A 122 -9.12 4.72 7.99
C PHE A 122 -8.69 5.84 8.95
N ASP A 123 -8.15 6.92 8.40
CA ASP A 123 -7.61 8.04 9.16
C ASP A 123 -8.61 9.15 9.51
N GLY A 124 -9.88 9.01 9.14
CA GLY A 124 -10.90 10.04 9.27
C GLY A 124 -11.06 10.95 8.04
N ARG A 125 -10.15 10.85 7.07
CA ARG A 125 -10.11 11.69 5.86
C ARG A 125 -10.15 10.90 4.55
N GLY A 126 -10.55 9.64 4.63
CA GLY A 126 -10.68 8.78 3.45
C GLY A 126 -9.39 8.09 3.00
N ASN A 127 -8.37 8.02 3.83
CA ASN A 127 -7.14 7.26 3.55
C ASN A 127 -7.15 5.95 4.33
N TYR A 128 -6.67 4.90 3.69
CA TYR A 128 -6.67 3.54 4.25
C TYR A 128 -5.25 3.03 4.44
N SER A 129 -4.98 2.38 5.55
CA SER A 129 -3.69 1.78 5.87
C SER A 129 -3.81 0.28 6.05
N LEU A 130 -2.92 -0.47 5.41
CA LEU A 130 -2.86 -1.92 5.46
C LEU A 130 -1.45 -2.36 5.86
N GLY A 131 -1.35 -3.16 6.91
CA GLY A 131 -0.11 -3.79 7.32
C GLY A 131 0.03 -5.21 6.74
N ILE A 132 1.15 -5.49 6.11
CA ILE A 132 1.54 -6.80 5.62
C ILE A 132 2.68 -7.33 6.48
N LYS A 133 2.55 -8.54 6.99
CA LYS A 133 3.57 -9.14 7.88
C LYS A 133 4.74 -9.75 7.12
N GLU A 134 4.51 -10.23 5.91
CA GLU A 134 5.49 -10.98 5.13
C GLU A 134 5.51 -10.51 3.67
N GLN A 135 6.68 -10.18 3.12
CA GLN A 135 6.82 -9.84 1.71
C GLN A 135 6.64 -11.06 0.79
N LEU A 136 6.65 -12.26 1.35
CA LEU A 136 6.52 -13.51 0.60
C LEU A 136 5.15 -13.72 -0.06
N ILE A 137 4.14 -12.95 0.32
CA ILE A 137 2.82 -13.01 -0.31
C ILE A 137 2.83 -12.50 -1.75
N PHE A 138 3.83 -11.72 -2.12
CA PHE A 138 3.97 -11.21 -3.49
C PHE A 138 4.63 -12.27 -4.38
N PRO A 139 4.02 -12.59 -5.54
CA PRO A 139 4.58 -13.62 -6.42
C PRO A 139 5.96 -13.27 -6.99
N GLU A 140 6.32 -12.00 -7.03
CA GLU A 140 7.61 -11.52 -7.50
C GLU A 140 8.77 -11.86 -6.57
N ILE A 141 8.48 -12.17 -5.30
CA ILE A 141 9.48 -12.50 -4.29
C ILE A 141 9.66 -14.00 -4.21
N GLU A 142 10.89 -14.45 -4.42
CA GLU A 142 11.27 -15.85 -4.27
C GLU A 142 11.83 -16.10 -2.85
N TYR A 143 11.30 -17.12 -2.17
CA TYR A 143 11.70 -17.47 -0.81
C TYR A 143 13.22 -17.68 -0.66
N ASP A 144 13.84 -18.34 -1.65
CA ASP A 144 15.26 -18.69 -1.60
C ASP A 144 16.21 -17.49 -1.78
N LYS A 145 15.68 -16.37 -2.27
CA LYS A 145 16.48 -15.18 -2.57
C LYS A 145 16.40 -14.09 -1.51
N ILE A 146 15.53 -14.24 -0.53
CA ILE A 146 15.43 -13.27 0.56
C ILE A 146 16.39 -13.60 1.69
N ASP A 147 16.91 -12.58 2.34
CA ASP A 147 17.76 -12.73 3.53
C ASP A 147 16.94 -12.85 4.81
N LYS A 148 15.80 -12.16 4.89
CA LYS A 148 14.92 -12.13 6.05
C LYS A 148 13.49 -11.82 5.65
N VAL A 149 12.53 -12.40 6.38
CA VAL A 149 11.12 -12.04 6.27
C VAL A 149 10.89 -10.64 6.86
N ARG A 150 10.32 -9.74 6.06
CA ARG A 150 10.00 -8.37 6.46
C ARG A 150 8.56 -8.04 6.16
N GLY A 151 7.96 -7.26 7.04
CA GLY A 151 6.65 -6.68 6.80
C GLY A 151 6.75 -5.33 6.09
N MET A 152 5.61 -4.82 5.68
CA MET A 152 5.49 -3.51 5.06
C MET A 152 4.13 -2.89 5.34
N ASP A 153 4.06 -1.58 5.19
CA ASP A 153 2.82 -0.82 5.30
C ASP A 153 2.42 -0.29 3.93
N ILE A 154 1.16 -0.47 3.59
CA ILE A 154 0.60 0.01 2.33
C ILE A 154 -0.49 1.01 2.65
N CYS A 155 -0.33 2.26 2.19
CA CYS A 155 -1.30 3.33 2.39
C CYS A 155 -1.98 3.68 1.07
N PHE A 156 -3.31 3.62 1.06
CA PHE A 156 -4.14 4.05 -0.06
C PHE A 156 -4.59 5.48 0.21
N VAL A 157 -4.07 6.43 -0.54
CA VAL A 157 -4.48 7.83 -0.44
C VAL A 157 -5.53 8.09 -1.51
N THR A 158 -6.71 8.53 -1.06
CA THR A 158 -7.85 8.81 -1.93
C THR A 158 -8.24 10.29 -1.89
N THR A 159 -9.07 10.70 -2.83
CA THR A 159 -9.67 12.03 -2.84
C THR A 159 -11.01 12.09 -2.10
N ALA A 160 -11.43 11.01 -1.46
CA ALA A 160 -12.65 10.95 -0.67
C ALA A 160 -12.58 11.91 0.53
N LYS A 161 -13.69 12.56 0.84
CA LYS A 161 -13.79 13.48 1.97
C LYS A 161 -14.06 12.75 3.29
N THR A 162 -14.72 11.60 3.22
CA THR A 162 -15.09 10.79 4.39
C THR A 162 -14.59 9.36 4.27
N ASP A 163 -14.45 8.68 5.41
CA ASP A 163 -14.04 7.27 5.44
C ASP A 163 -15.07 6.35 4.81
N GLU A 164 -16.36 6.68 4.91
CA GLU A 164 -17.44 5.91 4.30
C GLU A 164 -17.33 5.91 2.77
N GLU A 165 -17.06 7.06 2.16
CA GLU A 165 -16.85 7.16 0.72
C GLU A 165 -15.61 6.34 0.28
N ALA A 166 -14.52 6.44 1.03
CA ALA A 166 -13.31 5.69 0.74
C ALA A 166 -13.50 4.17 0.90
N ARG A 167 -14.23 3.75 1.92
CA ARG A 167 -14.55 2.33 2.15
C ARG A 167 -15.34 1.76 0.98
N GLU A 168 -16.34 2.48 0.51
CA GLU A 168 -17.14 2.06 -0.64
C GLU A 168 -16.31 2.02 -1.92
N LEU A 169 -15.44 3.01 -2.13
CA LEU A 169 -14.52 3.02 -3.27
C LEU A 169 -13.64 1.77 -3.29
N LEU A 170 -13.01 1.44 -2.17
CA LEU A 170 -12.17 0.25 -2.06
C LEU A 170 -12.98 -1.05 -2.18
N ARG A 171 -14.19 -1.08 -1.61
CA ARG A 171 -15.10 -2.23 -1.75
C ARG A 171 -15.44 -2.51 -3.22
N LEU A 172 -15.68 -1.48 -4.01
CA LEU A 172 -15.96 -1.61 -5.43
C LEU A 172 -14.77 -2.15 -6.23
N PHE A 173 -13.55 -1.91 -5.76
CA PHE A 173 -12.35 -2.55 -6.31
C PHE A 173 -12.12 -3.97 -5.80
N ASN A 174 -13.08 -4.54 -5.07
CA ASN A 174 -13.02 -5.87 -4.48
C ASN A 174 -11.99 -6.02 -3.34
N MET A 175 -11.71 -4.94 -2.62
CA MET A 175 -10.91 -5.04 -1.41
C MET A 175 -11.58 -6.01 -0.43
N PRO A 176 -10.88 -7.08 0.02
CA PRO A 176 -11.49 -8.13 0.83
C PRO A 176 -11.58 -7.71 2.32
N PHE A 177 -12.49 -6.81 2.64
CA PHE A 177 -12.75 -6.41 4.02
C PHE A 177 -13.30 -7.57 4.85
N ALA A 178 -12.82 -7.68 6.09
CA ALA A 178 -13.36 -8.68 7.03
C ALA A 178 -14.84 -8.40 7.32
N LYS A 179 -15.62 -9.46 7.38
CA LYS A 179 -17.02 -9.38 7.82
C LYS A 179 -17.04 -9.36 9.34
N ASN A 180 -17.75 -8.41 9.93
CA ASN A 180 -18.02 -8.39 11.37
C ASN A 180 -19.03 -9.46 11.74
#